data_8f6e75ced7bb5bb867e3b3bfd0eda6f3
#
_entry.id   8f6e75ced7bb5bb867e3b3bfd0eda6f3
#
_cell.length_a   1.000
_cell.length_b   1.000
_cell.length_c   1.000
_cell.angle_alpha   90.00
_cell.angle_beta   90.00
_cell.angle_gamma   90.00
#
_symmetry.space_group_name_H-M   'P 1'
#
loop_
_entity.id
_entity.type
_entity.pdbx_description
1 polymer ?
#
loop_
_entity_poly.entity_id
_entity_poly.type
_entity_poly.pdbx_seq_one_letter_code
_entity_poly.pdbx_strand_id
1 'polypeptide(L)'
;IPTLAKDFIIDEKQIVRSRNAGATVILLIVAALPEDRLKELYDFATSLGLEVLVETHNLPELEVAHRIGAEIIGVNNRNLVTFETDINTSLELSTHFKDKPVYISESAIFTGQDAALVAPYFNGILVGTALMTADNVAEKVKELQIDKG
;
A
#
# COMPACT_ATOMS: atom_id res chain seq x y z
N ILE A 1 -5.57 -8.00 -16.01
CA ILE A 1 -4.91 -7.97 -14.70
C ILE A 1 -4.83 -6.53 -14.23
N PRO A 2 -5.31 -6.18 -13.03
CA PRO A 2 -5.15 -4.84 -12.47
C PRO A 2 -3.69 -4.45 -12.35
N THR A 3 -3.38 -3.19 -12.67
CA THR A 3 -2.00 -2.66 -12.70
C THR A 3 -1.90 -1.45 -11.78
N LEU A 4 -0.98 -1.50 -10.81
CA LEU A 4 -0.66 -0.40 -9.90
C LEU A 4 0.48 0.45 -10.46
N ALA A 5 0.25 1.74 -10.65
CA ALA A 5 1.31 2.71 -10.91
C ALA A 5 1.93 3.17 -9.57
N LYS A 6 3.14 2.70 -9.30
CA LYS A 6 3.91 3.06 -8.09
C LYS A 6 4.82 4.25 -8.35
N ASP A 7 4.23 5.44 -8.39
CA ASP A 7 4.94 6.71 -8.58
C ASP A 7 4.61 7.68 -7.44
N PHE A 8 5.50 8.66 -7.21
CA PHE A 8 5.24 9.78 -6.31
C PHE A 8 4.31 10.78 -7.00
N ILE A 9 3.01 10.70 -6.71
CA ILE A 9 1.98 11.55 -7.31
C ILE A 9 1.72 12.76 -6.43
N ILE A 10 1.87 13.96 -7.02
CA ILE A 10 1.61 15.26 -6.39
C ILE A 10 0.72 16.17 -7.25
N ASP A 11 0.34 15.73 -8.45
CA ASP A 11 -0.40 16.54 -9.42
C ASP A 11 -1.37 15.65 -10.24
N GLU A 12 -2.50 16.22 -10.62
CA GLU A 12 -3.53 15.56 -11.42
C GLU A 12 -3.02 15.07 -12.78
N LYS A 13 -2.06 15.78 -13.37
CA LYS A 13 -1.46 15.38 -14.66
C LYS A 13 -0.76 14.03 -14.57
N GLN A 14 -0.16 13.72 -13.42
CA GLN A 14 0.46 12.41 -13.19
C GLN A 14 -0.59 11.30 -13.12
N ILE A 15 -1.75 11.58 -12.51
CA ILE A 15 -2.88 10.64 -12.43
C ILE A 15 -3.41 10.34 -13.83
N VAL A 16 -3.65 11.37 -14.64
CA VAL A 16 -4.09 11.21 -16.04
C VAL A 16 -3.07 10.42 -16.87
N ARG A 17 -1.78 10.72 -16.69
CA ARG A 17 -0.70 9.98 -17.38
C ARG A 17 -0.69 8.51 -17.02
N SER A 18 -0.79 8.19 -15.73
CA SER A 18 -0.84 6.80 -15.24
C SER A 18 -2.04 6.06 -15.80
N ARG A 19 -3.22 6.67 -15.78
CA ARG A 19 -4.44 6.11 -16.37
C ARG A 19 -4.26 5.84 -17.87
N ASN A 20 -3.74 6.80 -18.60
CA ASN A 20 -3.53 6.67 -20.05
C ASN A 20 -2.49 5.59 -20.39
N ALA A 21 -1.55 5.33 -19.49
CA ALA A 21 -0.58 4.24 -19.61
C ALA A 21 -1.16 2.86 -19.24
N GLY A 22 -2.42 2.79 -18.81
CA GLY A 22 -3.12 1.54 -18.51
C GLY A 22 -3.20 1.18 -17.05
N ALA A 23 -2.78 2.06 -16.13
CA ALA A 23 -2.95 1.82 -14.69
C ALA A 23 -4.44 1.80 -14.30
N THR A 24 -4.80 0.86 -13.44
CA THR A 24 -6.13 0.74 -12.84
C THR A 24 -6.13 1.18 -11.38
N VAL A 25 -4.96 1.15 -10.74
CA VAL A 25 -4.72 1.59 -9.37
C VAL A 25 -3.55 2.59 -9.37
N ILE A 26 -3.67 3.65 -8.60
CA ILE A 26 -2.57 4.60 -8.35
C ILE A 26 -2.19 4.61 -6.88
N LEU A 27 -1.00 5.12 -6.59
CA LEU A 27 -0.47 5.29 -5.24
C LEU A 27 -0.55 6.76 -4.84
N LEU A 28 -1.12 7.03 -3.66
CA LEU A 28 -0.99 8.32 -2.97
C LEU A 28 -0.31 8.11 -1.62
N ILE A 29 0.70 8.91 -1.32
CA ILE A 29 1.51 8.79 -0.10
C ILE A 29 1.12 9.93 0.84
N VAL A 30 0.59 9.60 2.03
CA VAL A 30 0.14 10.60 3.01
C VAL A 30 1.29 11.53 3.42
N ALA A 31 2.48 10.99 3.63
CA ALA A 31 3.67 11.77 4.02
C ALA A 31 4.10 12.81 2.97
N ALA A 32 3.70 12.67 1.71
CA ALA A 32 4.15 13.51 0.62
C ALA A 32 3.26 14.73 0.36
N LEU A 33 2.08 14.82 0.98
CA LEU A 33 1.05 15.80 0.64
C LEU A 33 0.34 16.35 1.88
N PRO A 34 -0.04 17.65 1.90
CA PRO A 34 -1.02 18.15 2.85
C PRO A 34 -2.35 17.39 2.71
N GLU A 35 -3.11 17.26 3.80
CA GLU A 35 -4.34 16.45 3.84
C GLU A 35 -5.42 16.92 2.85
N ASP A 36 -5.59 18.24 2.71
CA ASP A 36 -6.53 18.81 1.75
C ASP A 36 -6.15 18.45 0.30
N ARG A 37 -4.87 18.56 -0.03
CA ARG A 37 -4.35 18.20 -1.34
C ARG A 37 -4.46 16.69 -1.62
N LEU A 38 -4.17 15.88 -0.60
CA LEU A 38 -4.34 14.43 -0.68
C LEU A 38 -5.79 14.07 -1.00
N LYS A 39 -6.76 14.71 -0.33
CA LYS A 39 -8.19 14.50 -0.56
C LYS A 39 -8.60 14.92 -1.96
N GLU A 40 -8.13 16.06 -2.46
CA GLU A 40 -8.39 16.51 -3.83
C GLU A 40 -7.92 15.49 -4.87
N LEU A 41 -6.68 15.01 -4.73
CA LEU A 41 -6.12 14.01 -5.66
C LEU A 41 -6.83 12.67 -5.56
N TYR A 42 -7.22 12.27 -4.34
CA TYR A 42 -8.00 11.06 -4.12
C TYR A 42 -9.35 11.12 -4.84
N ASP A 43 -10.09 12.21 -4.67
CA ASP A 43 -11.40 12.41 -5.31
C ASP A 43 -11.25 12.51 -6.83
N PHE A 44 -10.22 13.20 -7.31
CA PHE A 44 -9.93 13.29 -8.75
C PHE A 44 -9.67 11.90 -9.36
N ALA A 45 -8.82 11.09 -8.75
CA ALA A 45 -8.51 9.74 -9.23
C ALA A 45 -9.75 8.84 -9.25
N THR A 46 -10.55 8.87 -8.19
CA THR A 46 -11.78 8.08 -8.11
C THR A 46 -12.83 8.54 -9.14
N SER A 47 -12.90 9.84 -9.43
CA SER A 47 -13.76 10.38 -10.48
C SER A 47 -13.39 9.87 -11.88
N LEU A 48 -12.14 9.51 -12.10
CA LEU A 48 -11.64 8.91 -13.35
C LEU A 48 -11.83 7.39 -13.39
N GLY A 49 -12.43 6.78 -12.37
CA GLY A 49 -12.63 5.35 -12.28
C GLY A 49 -11.39 4.56 -11.84
N LEU A 50 -10.38 5.23 -11.28
CA LEU A 50 -9.20 4.59 -10.71
C LEU A 50 -9.46 4.17 -9.26
N GLU A 51 -8.88 3.06 -8.86
CA GLU A 51 -8.70 2.73 -7.45
C GLU A 51 -7.44 3.43 -6.90
N VAL A 52 -7.41 3.69 -5.61
CA VAL A 52 -6.30 4.41 -4.97
C VAL A 52 -5.78 3.64 -3.77
N LEU A 53 -4.50 3.27 -3.81
CA LEU A 53 -3.78 2.78 -2.64
C LEU A 53 -3.21 3.98 -1.90
N VAL A 54 -3.72 4.22 -0.69
CA VAL A 54 -3.25 5.32 0.19
C VAL A 54 -2.22 4.75 1.17
N GLU A 55 -0.97 5.13 0.97
CA GLU A 55 0.17 4.60 1.75
C GLU A 55 0.40 5.42 3.02
N THR A 56 0.55 4.71 4.13
CA THR A 56 0.78 5.25 5.48
C THR A 56 2.00 4.59 6.14
N HIS A 57 2.65 5.29 7.09
CA HIS A 57 3.86 4.82 7.78
C HIS A 57 3.74 4.86 9.30
N ASN A 58 2.71 5.53 9.83
CA ASN A 58 2.52 5.73 11.27
C ASN A 58 1.03 5.98 11.58
N LEU A 59 0.70 6.06 12.86
CA LEU A 59 -0.69 6.28 13.28
C LEU A 59 -1.28 7.61 12.80
N PRO A 60 -0.62 8.77 12.92
CA PRO A 60 -1.18 10.01 12.39
C PRO A 60 -1.51 9.94 10.89
N GLU A 61 -0.68 9.30 10.08
CA GLU A 61 -0.94 9.10 8.64
C GLU A 61 -2.09 8.14 8.40
N LEU A 62 -2.20 7.06 9.19
CA LEU A 62 -3.34 6.14 9.13
C LEU A 62 -4.66 6.87 9.44
N GLU A 63 -4.66 7.74 10.43
CA GLU A 63 -5.83 8.55 10.77
C GLU A 63 -6.23 9.50 9.64
N VAL A 64 -5.26 10.11 8.94
CA VAL A 64 -5.52 10.90 7.73
C VAL A 64 -6.18 10.04 6.65
N ALA A 65 -5.64 8.86 6.38
CA ALA A 65 -6.21 7.94 5.39
C ALA A 65 -7.68 7.58 5.74
N HIS A 66 -7.98 7.36 7.01
CA HIS A 66 -9.36 7.13 7.47
C HIS A 66 -10.25 8.36 7.26
N ARG A 67 -9.77 9.57 7.59
CA ARG A 67 -10.55 10.81 7.45
C ARG A 67 -10.90 11.14 6.01
N ILE A 68 -10.00 10.90 5.06
CA ILE A 68 -10.29 11.14 3.63
C ILE A 68 -11.21 10.08 3.02
N GLY A 69 -11.54 9.02 3.75
CA GLY A 69 -12.40 7.93 3.28
C GLY A 69 -11.70 6.93 2.38
N ALA A 70 -10.39 6.73 2.53
CA ALA A 70 -9.64 5.77 1.73
C ALA A 70 -10.22 4.36 1.85
N GLU A 71 -10.46 3.71 0.71
CA GLU A 71 -11.00 2.35 0.66
C GLU A 71 -9.90 1.28 0.66
N ILE A 72 -8.70 1.63 0.19
CA ILE A 72 -7.53 0.75 0.19
C ILE A 72 -6.39 1.50 0.86
N ILE A 73 -5.93 0.98 1.99
CA ILE A 73 -4.89 1.60 2.82
C ILE A 73 -3.68 0.66 2.88
N GLY A 74 -2.52 1.20 2.49
CA GLY A 74 -1.25 0.53 2.63
C GLY A 74 -0.56 0.93 3.93
N VAL A 75 0.04 -0.03 4.63
CA VAL A 75 0.98 0.23 5.72
C VAL A 75 2.36 -0.17 5.24
N ASN A 76 3.20 0.82 5.02
CA ASN A 76 4.56 0.61 4.55
C ASN A 76 5.53 0.47 5.74
N ASN A 77 6.09 -0.72 5.87
CA ASN A 77 7.06 -1.06 6.93
C ASN A 77 8.46 -0.47 6.67
N ARG A 78 8.65 0.22 5.54
CA ARG A 78 9.92 0.89 5.22
C ARG A 78 9.85 2.36 5.60
N ASN A 79 10.81 2.81 6.41
CA ASN A 79 10.98 4.22 6.70
C ASN A 79 11.45 4.97 5.44
N LEU A 80 10.79 6.07 5.08
CA LEU A 80 11.12 6.84 3.87
C LEU A 80 12.41 7.64 3.98
N VAL A 81 12.91 7.86 5.19
CA VAL A 81 14.17 8.61 5.44
C VAL A 81 15.37 7.68 5.59
N THR A 82 15.25 6.68 6.45
CA THR A 82 16.35 5.75 6.75
C THR A 82 16.40 4.54 5.81
N PHE A 83 15.29 4.24 5.10
CA PHE A 83 15.06 3.05 4.30
C PHE A 83 15.09 1.72 5.09
N GLU A 84 15.20 1.78 6.40
CA GLU A 84 15.09 0.62 7.27
C GLU A 84 13.67 0.06 7.25
N THR A 85 13.54 -1.25 7.38
CA THR A 85 12.26 -1.95 7.39
C THR A 85 12.01 -2.58 8.76
N ASP A 86 10.77 -2.47 9.24
CA ASP A 86 10.31 -3.10 10.48
C ASP A 86 8.86 -3.57 10.33
N ILE A 87 8.65 -4.88 10.28
CA ILE A 87 7.32 -5.49 10.15
C ILE A 87 6.41 -5.17 11.34
N ASN A 88 6.96 -4.81 12.50
CA ASN A 88 6.19 -4.41 13.66
C ASN A 88 5.32 -3.17 13.40
N THR A 89 5.71 -2.30 12.46
CA THR A 89 4.88 -1.17 12.02
C THR A 89 3.49 -1.66 11.60
N SER A 90 3.42 -2.69 10.76
CA SER A 90 2.15 -3.30 10.36
C SER A 90 1.36 -3.86 11.53
N LEU A 91 2.03 -4.59 12.44
CA LEU A 91 1.37 -5.21 13.58
C LEU A 91 0.82 -4.17 14.56
N GLU A 92 1.57 -3.13 14.86
CA GLU A 92 1.13 -2.04 15.74
C GLU A 92 -0.06 -1.27 15.14
N LEU A 93 0.03 -0.86 13.87
CA LEU A 93 -1.03 -0.11 13.22
C LEU A 93 -2.30 -0.93 13.00
N SER A 94 -2.20 -2.24 12.88
CA SER A 94 -3.37 -3.12 12.70
C SER A 94 -4.36 -3.03 13.87
N THR A 95 -3.90 -2.66 15.07
CA THR A 95 -4.77 -2.47 16.24
C THR A 95 -5.74 -1.29 16.11
N HIS A 96 -5.49 -0.40 15.15
CA HIS A 96 -6.30 0.79 14.86
C HIS A 96 -7.14 0.65 13.58
N PHE A 97 -7.18 -0.53 12.96
CA PHE A 97 -7.92 -0.76 11.73
C PHE A 97 -9.43 -0.71 11.94
N LYS A 98 -10.14 -0.27 10.90
CA LYS A 98 -11.60 -0.22 10.83
C LYS A 98 -12.13 -1.32 9.92
N ASP A 99 -13.44 -1.58 9.98
CA ASP A 99 -14.07 -2.71 9.28
C ASP A 99 -14.14 -2.54 7.75
N LYS A 100 -14.25 -1.30 7.26
CA LYS A 100 -14.51 -1.06 5.84
C LYS A 100 -13.29 -1.06 4.91
N PRO A 101 -12.15 -0.42 5.24
CA PRO A 101 -11.02 -0.40 4.34
C PRO A 101 -10.40 -1.79 4.12
N VAL A 102 -9.84 -1.97 2.93
CA VAL A 102 -8.92 -3.06 2.63
C VAL A 102 -7.53 -2.62 3.05
N TYR A 103 -6.79 -3.45 3.78
CA TYR A 103 -5.46 -3.12 4.27
C TYR A 103 -4.40 -4.00 3.61
N ILE A 104 -3.33 -3.35 3.14
CA ILE A 104 -2.20 -3.98 2.46
C ILE A 104 -0.93 -3.71 3.28
N SER A 105 -0.20 -4.77 3.66
CA SER A 105 1.11 -4.63 4.30
C SER A 105 2.19 -4.56 3.22
N GLU A 106 3.03 -3.52 3.26
CA GLU A 106 4.03 -3.23 2.26
C GLU A 106 5.45 -3.27 2.86
N SER A 107 6.40 -3.84 2.14
CA SER A 107 7.80 -3.98 2.55
C SER A 107 8.01 -4.89 3.77
N ALA A 108 9.26 -5.20 4.09
CA ALA A 108 9.68 -6.04 5.20
C ALA A 108 9.17 -7.49 5.18
N ILE A 109 8.60 -7.93 4.07
CA ILE A 109 8.08 -9.29 3.91
C ILE A 109 9.04 -10.05 2.98
N PHE A 110 9.86 -10.91 3.55
CA PHE A 110 10.92 -11.65 2.84
C PHE A 110 10.68 -13.15 2.84
N THR A 111 9.94 -13.67 3.82
CA THR A 111 9.70 -15.10 4.03
C THR A 111 8.22 -15.40 4.24
N GLY A 112 7.85 -16.68 4.10
CA GLY A 112 6.51 -17.13 4.43
C GLY A 112 6.14 -16.89 5.90
N GLN A 113 7.11 -16.87 6.82
CA GLN A 113 6.89 -16.53 8.23
C GLN A 113 6.47 -15.06 8.38
N ASP A 114 7.15 -14.13 7.68
CA ASP A 114 6.76 -12.72 7.67
C ASP A 114 5.33 -12.54 7.13
N ALA A 115 5.01 -13.22 6.02
CA ALA A 115 3.67 -13.20 5.45
C ALA A 115 2.63 -13.75 6.43
N ALA A 116 2.94 -14.82 7.15
CA ALA A 116 2.05 -15.42 8.15
C ALA A 116 1.80 -14.48 9.34
N LEU A 117 2.78 -13.66 9.74
CA LEU A 117 2.62 -12.69 10.82
C LEU A 117 1.55 -11.63 10.51
N VAL A 118 1.50 -11.15 9.28
CA VAL A 118 0.55 -10.08 8.89
C VAL A 118 -0.77 -10.63 8.37
N ALA A 119 -0.82 -11.86 7.91
CA ALA A 119 -2.01 -12.48 7.32
C ALA A 119 -3.30 -12.37 8.15
N PRO A 120 -3.29 -12.48 9.51
CA PRO A 120 -4.50 -12.33 10.31
C PRO A 120 -5.14 -10.94 10.25
N TYR A 121 -4.35 -9.90 9.95
CA TYR A 121 -4.75 -8.50 10.07
C TYR A 121 -4.89 -7.78 8.72
N PHE A 122 -4.25 -8.30 7.67
CA PHE A 122 -4.19 -7.67 6.35
C PHE A 122 -4.92 -8.48 5.29
N ASN A 123 -5.46 -7.79 4.30
CA ASN A 123 -6.13 -8.40 3.15
C ASN A 123 -5.14 -8.82 2.06
N GLY A 124 -3.96 -8.19 2.03
CA GLY A 124 -2.92 -8.51 1.07
C GLY A 124 -1.56 -7.98 1.48
N ILE A 125 -0.57 -8.34 0.70
CA ILE A 125 0.82 -7.89 0.85
C ILE A 125 1.34 -7.32 -0.46
N LEU A 126 2.21 -6.33 -0.38
CA LEU A 126 2.93 -5.76 -1.52
C LEU A 126 4.42 -6.04 -1.35
N VAL A 127 4.96 -6.87 -2.24
CA VAL A 127 6.33 -7.39 -2.13
C VAL A 127 7.12 -7.04 -3.40
N GLY A 128 8.28 -6.45 -3.20
CA GLY A 128 9.22 -6.15 -4.29
C GLY A 128 10.57 -6.85 -4.08
N THR A 129 11.32 -6.43 -3.08
CA THR A 129 12.71 -6.87 -2.86
C THR A 129 12.86 -8.39 -2.78
N ALA A 130 11.98 -9.07 -2.03
CA ALA A 130 12.05 -10.53 -1.87
C ALA A 130 11.88 -11.26 -3.20
N LEU A 131 11.05 -10.73 -4.12
CA LEU A 131 10.87 -11.31 -5.46
C LEU A 131 12.02 -10.98 -6.40
N MET A 132 12.52 -9.74 -6.34
CA MET A 132 13.62 -9.27 -7.19
C MET A 132 14.96 -9.93 -6.87
N THR A 133 15.16 -10.37 -5.63
CA THR A 133 16.40 -11.03 -5.16
C THR A 133 16.28 -12.55 -5.07
N ALA A 134 15.10 -13.13 -5.38
CA ALA A 134 14.89 -14.56 -5.32
C ALA A 134 15.59 -15.30 -6.47
N ASP A 135 16.20 -16.43 -6.16
CA ASP A 135 16.77 -17.34 -7.18
C ASP A 135 15.67 -17.96 -8.06
N ASN A 136 14.53 -18.28 -7.45
CA ASN A 136 13.34 -18.77 -8.14
C ASN A 136 12.11 -17.97 -7.71
N VAL A 137 11.66 -17.07 -8.58
CA VAL A 137 10.52 -16.15 -8.31
C VAL A 137 9.23 -16.94 -8.10
N ALA A 138 8.97 -17.97 -8.88
CA ALA A 138 7.74 -18.73 -8.78
C ALA A 138 7.62 -19.47 -7.43
N GLU A 139 8.71 -20.04 -6.93
CA GLU A 139 8.76 -20.66 -5.60
C GLU A 139 8.59 -19.60 -4.50
N LYS A 140 9.24 -18.44 -4.63
CA LYS A 140 9.09 -17.34 -3.68
C LYS A 140 7.65 -16.82 -3.62
N VAL A 141 6.97 -16.70 -4.75
CA VAL A 141 5.54 -16.33 -4.78
C VAL A 141 4.70 -17.34 -4.01
N LYS A 142 4.92 -18.65 -4.22
CA LYS A 142 4.20 -19.69 -3.48
C LYS A 142 4.47 -19.66 -1.99
N GLU A 143 5.72 -19.42 -1.59
CA GLU A 143 6.11 -19.28 -0.18
C GLU A 143 5.35 -18.13 0.52
N LEU A 144 5.16 -17.02 -0.20
CA LEU A 144 4.52 -15.81 0.35
C LEU A 144 2.99 -15.86 0.29
N GLN A 145 2.41 -16.77 -0.44
CA GLN A 145 0.96 -16.97 -0.48
C GLN A 145 0.47 -17.70 0.78
N ILE A 146 -0.46 -17.06 1.49
CA ILE A 146 -1.10 -17.64 2.67
C ILE A 146 -2.56 -17.91 2.34
N ASP A 147 -2.93 -19.18 2.37
CA ASP A 147 -4.34 -19.58 2.27
C ASP A 147 -5.06 -19.18 3.56
N LYS A 148 -6.02 -18.33 3.43
CA LYS A 148 -6.84 -17.85 4.57
C LYS A 148 -8.03 -18.77 4.87
N GLY A 149 -8.03 -19.93 4.24
CA GLY A 149 -9.07 -20.95 4.48
C GLY A 149 -10.46 -20.54 3.99
#